data_3655cad3e43c8641c022cb8970591b9c
#
_entry.id   3655cad3e43c8641c022cb8970591b9c
#
_cell.length_a   1.000
_cell.length_b   1.000
_cell.length_c   1.000
_cell.angle_alpha   90.00
_cell.angle_beta   90.00
_cell.angle_gamma   90.00
#
_symmetry.space_group_name_H-M   'P 1'
#
loop_
_entity.id
_entity.type
_entity.pdbx_description
1 polymer ?
#
loop_
_entity_poly.entity_id
_entity_poly.type
_entity_poly.pdbx_seq_one_letter_code
_entity_poly.pdbx_strand_id
1 'polypeptide(L)'
;MTFYFKLQFLRLKRLLAESGLPPAIGMILLVIGFVVGSMYLFYKVDFASWAYLAIALFAVAQAGNKSGTDQLLLLFTRKMYWNIRIRENLFIALPFALFLVAQVHYLTAAGLLALALSLAIVPFPNLLRFTFPTPFKWIPFELPAGFRKSWWIFAVAVFLLVKGIQVNNFGLSLAALVLSQLTMISFYALPEMIYYVWIYARRPGPFLFHKIRLAWLGLSLITVPLGLVVIFSFPEQLAVSAAILILGYLFVATMILAKYSAFPREMSVPQALLFGLSVWFPPMLLIMLPVFYQQAVRQLNAILP
;
A
#
# COMPACT_ATOMS: atom_id res chain seq x y z
N MET A 1 5.73 -24.55 -19.80
CA MET A 1 4.69 -23.48 -19.67
C MET A 1 3.71 -23.75 -18.55
N THR A 2 3.05 -24.88 -18.49
CA THR A 2 2.14 -25.28 -17.40
C THR A 2 2.79 -25.17 -16.01
N PHE A 3 4.08 -25.47 -15.90
CA PHE A 3 4.85 -25.38 -14.68
C PHE A 3 4.93 -23.94 -14.13
N TYR A 4 5.15 -22.91 -14.98
CA TYR A 4 5.21 -21.51 -14.56
C TYR A 4 3.88 -21.05 -13.94
N PHE A 5 2.75 -21.27 -14.62
CA PHE A 5 1.43 -20.88 -14.11
C PHE A 5 1.04 -21.67 -12.86
N LYS A 6 1.45 -22.94 -12.77
CA LYS A 6 1.29 -23.73 -11.54
C LYS A 6 2.06 -23.13 -10.36
N LEU A 7 3.29 -22.66 -10.59
CA LEU A 7 4.07 -21.95 -9.57
C LEU A 7 3.42 -20.64 -9.14
N GLN A 8 2.91 -19.82 -10.08
CA GLN A 8 2.19 -18.58 -9.74
C GLN A 8 0.92 -18.87 -8.92
N PHE A 9 0.18 -19.91 -9.26
CA PHE A 9 -0.99 -20.32 -8.49
C PHE A 9 -0.62 -20.82 -7.09
N LEU A 10 0.43 -21.61 -6.96
CA LEU A 10 0.94 -22.04 -5.65
C LEU A 10 1.44 -20.87 -4.80
N ARG A 11 2.08 -19.87 -5.43
CA ARG A 11 2.50 -18.63 -4.77
C ARG A 11 1.28 -17.86 -4.24
N LEU A 12 0.23 -17.71 -5.04
CA LEU A 12 -1.01 -17.07 -4.61
C LEU A 12 -1.64 -17.81 -3.42
N LYS A 13 -1.74 -19.14 -3.49
CA LYS A 13 -2.22 -19.96 -2.38
C LYS A 13 -1.41 -19.75 -1.10
N ARG A 14 -0.09 -19.69 -1.22
CA ARG A 14 0.81 -19.47 -0.08
C ARG A 14 0.59 -18.07 0.52
N LEU A 15 0.52 -17.02 -0.31
CA LEU A 15 0.24 -15.66 0.15
C LEU A 15 -1.08 -15.58 0.92
N LEU A 16 -2.15 -16.23 0.42
CA LEU A 16 -3.43 -16.28 1.12
C LEU A 16 -3.33 -17.05 2.44
N ALA A 17 -2.61 -18.18 2.48
CA ALA A 17 -2.40 -18.92 3.72
C ALA A 17 -1.55 -18.14 4.73
N GLU A 18 -0.50 -17.47 4.29
CA GLU A 18 0.37 -16.62 5.13
C GLU A 18 -0.38 -15.40 5.69
N SER A 19 -1.38 -14.89 4.97
CA SER A 19 -2.27 -13.82 5.46
C SER A 19 -3.29 -14.28 6.50
N GLY A 20 -3.33 -15.57 6.84
CA GLY A 20 -4.24 -16.15 7.84
C GLY A 20 -5.63 -16.53 7.31
N LEU A 21 -5.83 -16.50 5.98
CA LEU A 21 -7.07 -16.94 5.35
C LEU A 21 -6.90 -18.32 4.72
N PRO A 22 -7.90 -19.23 4.86
CA PRO A 22 -7.94 -20.43 4.05
C PRO A 22 -7.90 -20.06 2.56
N PRO A 23 -7.00 -20.66 1.73
CA PRO A 23 -6.81 -20.24 0.34
C PRO A 23 -8.09 -20.26 -0.51
N ALA A 24 -9.01 -21.20 -0.24
CA ALA A 24 -10.30 -21.28 -0.94
C ALA A 24 -11.18 -20.05 -0.64
N ILE A 25 -11.30 -19.68 0.64
CA ILE A 25 -12.08 -18.52 1.08
C ILE A 25 -11.44 -17.23 0.54
N GLY A 26 -10.12 -17.12 0.61
CA GLY A 26 -9.39 -15.97 0.09
C GLY A 26 -9.61 -15.76 -1.41
N MET A 27 -9.61 -16.83 -2.22
CA MET A 27 -9.92 -16.75 -3.66
C MET A 27 -11.36 -16.32 -3.92
N ILE A 28 -12.33 -16.84 -3.17
CA ILE A 28 -13.74 -16.43 -3.30
C ILE A 28 -13.89 -14.95 -2.96
N LEU A 29 -13.28 -14.48 -1.88
CA LEU A 29 -13.30 -13.07 -1.49
C LEU A 29 -12.66 -12.15 -2.52
N LEU A 30 -11.58 -12.57 -3.18
CA LEU A 30 -10.95 -11.81 -4.27
C LEU A 30 -11.92 -11.65 -5.46
N VAL A 31 -12.62 -12.72 -5.86
CA VAL A 31 -13.59 -12.67 -6.96
C VAL A 31 -14.78 -11.79 -6.60
N ILE A 32 -15.36 -11.98 -5.41
CA ILE A 32 -16.48 -11.15 -4.93
C ILE A 32 -16.06 -9.68 -4.85
N GLY A 33 -14.91 -9.39 -4.24
CA GLY A 33 -14.37 -8.03 -4.13
C GLY A 33 -14.13 -7.37 -5.49
N PHE A 34 -13.64 -8.14 -6.47
CA PHE A 34 -13.47 -7.66 -7.84
C PHE A 34 -14.82 -7.30 -8.48
N VAL A 35 -15.83 -8.18 -8.39
CA VAL A 35 -17.15 -7.95 -8.99
C VAL A 35 -17.86 -6.78 -8.31
N VAL A 36 -17.92 -6.77 -6.97
CA VAL A 36 -18.57 -5.70 -6.20
C VAL A 36 -17.88 -4.36 -6.44
N GLY A 37 -16.55 -4.33 -6.39
CA GLY A 37 -15.77 -3.11 -6.66
C GLY A 37 -15.97 -2.59 -8.08
N SER A 38 -16.04 -3.49 -9.07
CA SER A 38 -16.31 -3.13 -10.45
C SER A 38 -17.72 -2.55 -10.62
N MET A 39 -18.73 -3.20 -10.04
CA MET A 39 -20.13 -2.70 -10.05
C MET A 39 -20.24 -1.33 -9.38
N TYR A 40 -19.61 -1.15 -8.22
CA TYR A 40 -19.61 0.12 -7.50
C TYR A 40 -18.98 1.24 -8.32
N LEU A 41 -17.86 0.98 -9.00
CA LEU A 41 -17.18 1.95 -9.83
C LEU A 41 -18.05 2.40 -11.02
N PHE A 42 -18.71 1.45 -11.70
CA PHE A 42 -19.62 1.77 -12.80
C PHE A 42 -20.91 2.46 -12.34
N TYR A 43 -21.35 2.22 -11.11
CA TYR A 43 -22.50 2.93 -10.53
C TYR A 43 -22.17 4.38 -10.14
N LYS A 44 -20.94 4.65 -9.67
CA LYS A 44 -20.57 5.94 -9.07
C LYS A 44 -19.89 6.91 -10.02
N VAL A 45 -19.27 6.43 -11.10
CA VAL A 45 -18.37 7.23 -11.97
C VAL A 45 -18.88 7.23 -13.41
N ASP A 46 -19.20 8.41 -13.95
CA ASP A 46 -19.72 8.55 -15.32
C ASP A 46 -18.74 8.10 -16.41
N PHE A 47 -17.43 8.30 -16.19
CA PHE A 47 -16.36 7.83 -17.09
C PHE A 47 -15.74 6.49 -16.67
N ALA A 48 -16.52 5.64 -16.00
CA ALA A 48 -16.05 4.38 -15.42
C ALA A 48 -15.32 3.48 -16.43
N SER A 49 -15.75 3.41 -17.68
CA SER A 49 -15.13 2.57 -18.70
C SER A 49 -13.66 2.94 -18.98
N TRP A 50 -13.33 4.25 -19.00
CA TRP A 50 -11.96 4.74 -19.19
C TRP A 50 -11.10 4.56 -17.92
N ALA A 51 -11.67 4.84 -16.75
CA ALA A 51 -11.01 4.58 -15.47
C ALA A 51 -10.70 3.09 -15.31
N TYR A 52 -11.64 2.23 -15.67
CA TYR A 52 -11.48 0.78 -15.60
C TYR A 52 -10.42 0.25 -16.56
N LEU A 53 -10.37 0.79 -17.78
CA LEU A 53 -9.30 0.54 -18.74
C LEU A 53 -7.94 0.94 -18.18
N ALA A 54 -7.83 2.12 -17.56
CA ALA A 54 -6.59 2.58 -16.93
C ALA A 54 -6.12 1.66 -15.79
N ILE A 55 -7.04 1.23 -14.90
CA ILE A 55 -6.78 0.29 -13.82
C ILE A 55 -6.27 -1.05 -14.37
N ALA A 56 -6.93 -1.58 -15.40
CA ALA A 56 -6.55 -2.85 -16.02
C ALA A 56 -5.16 -2.76 -16.67
N LEU A 57 -4.88 -1.68 -17.41
CA LEU A 57 -3.56 -1.45 -18.03
C LEU A 57 -2.47 -1.26 -16.97
N PHE A 58 -2.77 -0.59 -15.87
CA PHE A 58 -1.84 -0.48 -14.75
C PHE A 58 -1.52 -1.85 -14.14
N ALA A 59 -2.52 -2.72 -13.95
CA ALA A 59 -2.31 -4.08 -13.45
C ALA A 59 -1.43 -4.91 -14.43
N VAL A 60 -1.68 -4.80 -15.73
CA VAL A 60 -0.87 -5.45 -16.78
C VAL A 60 0.57 -4.92 -16.78
N ALA A 61 0.75 -3.60 -16.67
CA ALA A 61 2.08 -2.96 -16.62
C ALA A 61 2.88 -3.38 -15.39
N GLN A 62 2.23 -3.53 -14.23
CA GLN A 62 2.86 -4.01 -13.00
C GLN A 62 3.42 -5.44 -13.14
N ALA A 63 2.73 -6.31 -13.86
CA ALA A 63 3.23 -7.64 -14.16
C ALA A 63 4.51 -7.60 -15.04
N GLY A 64 4.69 -6.53 -15.86
CA GLY A 64 5.86 -6.23 -16.70
C GLY A 64 7.09 -5.68 -16.01
N ASN A 65 7.13 -5.70 -14.70
CA ASN A 65 8.23 -5.10 -13.95
C ASN A 65 9.60 -5.72 -14.34
N LYS A 66 10.63 -4.85 -14.46
CA LYS A 66 11.98 -5.23 -14.91
C LYS A 66 12.59 -6.38 -14.11
N SER A 67 12.36 -6.41 -12.80
CA SER A 67 12.87 -7.49 -11.94
C SER A 67 12.31 -8.87 -12.32
N GLY A 68 11.01 -8.96 -12.63
CA GLY A 68 10.39 -10.19 -13.11
C GLY A 68 10.83 -10.55 -14.53
N THR A 69 11.02 -9.56 -15.39
CA THR A 69 11.53 -9.73 -16.75
C THR A 69 12.96 -10.29 -16.76
N ASP A 70 13.86 -9.72 -15.97
CA ASP A 70 15.26 -10.16 -15.89
C ASP A 70 15.32 -11.62 -15.36
N GLN A 71 14.52 -11.96 -14.36
CA GLN A 71 14.44 -13.34 -13.83
C GLN A 71 13.90 -14.32 -14.87
N LEU A 72 12.87 -13.95 -15.64
CA LEU A 72 12.33 -14.81 -16.68
C LEU A 72 13.32 -15.03 -17.84
N LEU A 73 14.07 -14.01 -18.23
CA LEU A 73 15.11 -14.11 -19.26
C LEU A 73 16.31 -14.94 -18.84
N LEU A 74 16.60 -15.03 -17.52
CA LEU A 74 17.62 -15.90 -16.98
C LEU A 74 17.21 -17.38 -17.00
N LEU A 75 15.91 -17.66 -16.82
CA LEU A 75 15.40 -19.02 -16.67
C LEU A 75 14.84 -19.61 -17.95
N PHE A 76 14.40 -18.80 -18.91
CA PHE A 76 13.71 -19.24 -20.12
C PHE A 76 14.32 -18.67 -21.38
N THR A 77 14.21 -19.41 -22.48
CA THR A 77 14.61 -18.94 -23.81
C THR A 77 13.74 -17.74 -24.22
N ARG A 78 14.29 -16.86 -25.06
CA ARG A 78 13.61 -15.62 -25.52
C ARG A 78 12.23 -15.88 -26.15
N LYS A 79 12.07 -17.00 -26.91
CA LYS A 79 10.79 -17.40 -27.46
C LYS A 79 9.77 -17.80 -26.39
N MET A 80 10.23 -18.51 -25.37
CA MET A 80 9.39 -18.96 -24.25
C MET A 80 8.98 -17.78 -23.34
N TYR A 81 9.89 -16.83 -23.14
CA TYR A 81 9.61 -15.57 -22.45
C TYR A 81 8.43 -14.81 -23.08
N TRP A 82 8.45 -14.56 -24.42
CA TRP A 82 7.39 -13.86 -25.09
C TRP A 82 6.04 -14.57 -24.96
N ASN A 83 6.02 -15.88 -25.10
CA ASN A 83 4.80 -16.67 -24.94
C ASN A 83 4.24 -16.63 -23.52
N ILE A 84 5.10 -16.62 -22.50
CA ILE A 84 4.69 -16.47 -21.10
C ILE A 84 4.10 -15.06 -20.91
N ARG A 85 4.77 -14.04 -21.40
CA ARG A 85 4.40 -12.65 -21.23
C ARG A 85 3.04 -12.31 -21.87
N ILE A 86 2.81 -12.76 -23.10
CA ILE A 86 1.53 -12.57 -23.77
C ILE A 86 0.38 -13.23 -22.99
N ARG A 87 0.58 -14.47 -22.54
CA ARG A 87 -0.44 -15.19 -21.77
C ARG A 87 -0.69 -14.56 -20.40
N GLU A 88 0.34 -14.10 -19.73
CA GLU A 88 0.23 -13.41 -18.44
C GLU A 88 -0.58 -12.13 -18.56
N ASN A 89 -0.26 -11.28 -19.55
CA ASN A 89 -0.99 -10.06 -19.82
C ASN A 89 -2.46 -10.33 -20.19
N LEU A 90 -2.72 -11.33 -21.03
CA LEU A 90 -4.09 -11.73 -21.37
C LEU A 90 -4.84 -12.27 -20.16
N PHE A 91 -4.20 -13.09 -19.32
CA PHE A 91 -4.83 -13.62 -18.11
C PHE A 91 -5.24 -12.52 -17.11
N ILE A 92 -4.40 -11.48 -16.97
CA ILE A 92 -4.69 -10.32 -16.12
C ILE A 92 -5.78 -9.45 -16.74
N ALA A 93 -5.76 -9.21 -18.08
CA ALA A 93 -6.70 -8.36 -18.77
C ALA A 93 -8.10 -9.01 -18.91
N LEU A 94 -8.17 -10.34 -18.97
CA LEU A 94 -9.39 -11.09 -19.29
C LEU A 94 -10.56 -10.81 -18.33
N PRO A 95 -10.43 -10.84 -17.00
CA PRO A 95 -11.55 -10.53 -16.10
C PRO A 95 -12.07 -9.10 -16.30
N PHE A 96 -11.20 -8.13 -16.57
CA PHE A 96 -11.58 -6.75 -16.86
C PHE A 96 -12.31 -6.65 -18.21
N ALA A 97 -11.80 -7.33 -19.23
CA ALA A 97 -12.44 -7.34 -20.56
C ALA A 97 -13.83 -8.00 -20.51
N LEU A 98 -13.99 -9.11 -19.80
CA LEU A 98 -15.28 -9.77 -19.60
C LEU A 98 -16.28 -8.85 -18.89
N PHE A 99 -15.84 -8.12 -17.87
CA PHE A 99 -16.70 -7.18 -17.18
C PHE A 99 -17.13 -6.00 -18.09
N LEU A 100 -16.20 -5.44 -18.88
CA LEU A 100 -16.52 -4.40 -19.88
C LEU A 100 -17.52 -4.89 -20.94
N VAL A 101 -17.38 -6.13 -21.40
CA VAL A 101 -18.36 -6.74 -22.32
C VAL A 101 -19.73 -6.88 -21.66
N ALA A 102 -19.79 -7.31 -20.39
CA ALA A 102 -21.03 -7.41 -19.63
C ALA A 102 -21.73 -6.05 -19.44
N GLN A 103 -20.95 -4.96 -19.39
CA GLN A 103 -21.45 -3.58 -19.33
C GLN A 103 -21.69 -2.95 -20.74
N VAL A 104 -21.67 -3.76 -21.81
CA VAL A 104 -21.91 -3.33 -23.21
C VAL A 104 -20.86 -2.34 -23.76
N HIS A 105 -19.69 -2.25 -23.13
CA HIS A 105 -18.56 -1.41 -23.56
C HIS A 105 -17.58 -2.19 -24.46
N TYR A 106 -18.04 -2.68 -25.62
CA TYR A 106 -17.26 -3.56 -26.51
C TYR A 106 -15.99 -2.92 -27.06
N LEU A 107 -16.04 -1.63 -27.42
CA LEU A 107 -14.89 -0.91 -27.97
C LEU A 107 -13.75 -0.78 -26.97
N THR A 108 -14.07 -0.44 -25.71
CA THR A 108 -13.08 -0.32 -24.64
C THR A 108 -12.53 -1.70 -24.23
N ALA A 109 -13.35 -2.76 -24.30
CA ALA A 109 -12.88 -4.14 -24.07
C ALA A 109 -11.89 -4.59 -25.15
N ALA A 110 -12.21 -4.35 -26.44
CA ALA A 110 -11.29 -4.65 -27.55
C ALA A 110 -10.00 -3.83 -27.45
N GLY A 111 -10.10 -2.53 -27.14
CA GLY A 111 -8.97 -1.65 -26.91
C GLY A 111 -8.07 -2.13 -25.76
N LEU A 112 -8.66 -2.60 -24.65
CA LEU A 112 -7.93 -3.17 -23.52
C LEU A 112 -7.11 -4.39 -23.94
N LEU A 113 -7.71 -5.33 -24.68
CA LEU A 113 -7.01 -6.54 -25.13
C LEU A 113 -5.88 -6.21 -26.10
N ALA A 114 -6.12 -5.29 -27.06
CA ALA A 114 -5.08 -4.83 -27.99
C ALA A 114 -3.91 -4.16 -27.26
N LEU A 115 -4.19 -3.28 -26.30
CA LEU A 115 -3.16 -2.62 -25.48
C LEU A 115 -2.43 -3.59 -24.56
N ALA A 116 -3.13 -4.57 -23.97
CA ALA A 116 -2.50 -5.59 -23.15
C ALA A 116 -1.51 -6.46 -23.96
N LEU A 117 -1.83 -6.75 -25.21
CA LEU A 117 -0.93 -7.45 -26.14
C LEU A 117 0.27 -6.57 -26.53
N SER A 118 0.07 -5.30 -26.85
CA SER A 118 1.15 -4.38 -27.19
C SER A 118 2.12 -4.17 -26.01
N LEU A 119 1.59 -4.09 -24.79
CA LEU A 119 2.39 -4.02 -23.56
C LEU A 119 3.23 -5.29 -23.27
N ALA A 120 2.89 -6.43 -23.89
CA ALA A 120 3.75 -7.60 -23.81
C ALA A 120 5.06 -7.40 -24.59
N ILE A 121 5.04 -6.60 -25.66
CA ILE A 121 6.17 -6.39 -26.56
C ILE A 121 7.11 -5.28 -26.05
N VAL A 122 6.56 -4.28 -25.37
CA VAL A 122 7.33 -3.15 -24.84
C VAL A 122 7.80 -3.45 -23.42
N PRO A 123 9.11 -3.66 -23.17
CA PRO A 123 9.62 -3.73 -21.82
C PRO A 123 9.43 -2.37 -21.16
N PHE A 124 8.60 -2.29 -20.11
CA PHE A 124 8.49 -1.07 -19.32
C PHE A 124 9.80 -0.85 -18.55
N PRO A 125 10.61 0.13 -18.89
CA PRO A 125 11.68 0.53 -18.00
C PRO A 125 11.04 1.01 -16.69
N ASN A 126 11.68 0.72 -15.56
CA ASN A 126 11.30 1.33 -14.29
C ASN A 126 11.42 2.85 -14.44
N LEU A 127 10.38 3.51 -14.91
CA LEU A 127 10.31 4.96 -15.12
C LEU A 127 10.56 5.76 -13.81
N LEU A 128 10.57 5.09 -12.65
CA LEU A 128 10.71 5.69 -11.32
C LEU A 128 12.06 5.42 -10.65
N ARG A 129 13.17 5.29 -11.42
CA ARG A 129 14.53 5.32 -10.86
C ARG A 129 15.04 6.73 -10.54
N PHE A 130 14.18 7.73 -10.56
CA PHE A 130 14.56 9.05 -10.09
C PHE A 130 14.73 9.00 -8.56
N THR A 131 15.99 9.01 -8.12
CA THR A 131 16.34 9.07 -6.70
C THR A 131 16.12 10.49 -6.19
N PHE A 132 14.90 10.76 -5.75
CA PHE A 132 14.56 12.03 -5.13
C PHE A 132 15.35 12.21 -3.83
N PRO A 133 15.97 13.38 -3.57
CA PRO A 133 16.58 13.65 -2.28
C PRO A 133 15.48 13.64 -1.22
N THR A 134 15.63 12.80 -0.20
CA THR A 134 14.65 12.69 0.86
C THR A 134 15.03 13.56 2.05
N PRO A 135 14.08 14.20 2.74
CA PRO A 135 14.35 14.95 3.97
C PRO A 135 14.76 14.05 5.14
N PHE A 136 14.72 12.72 4.97
CA PHE A 136 14.94 11.71 6.01
C PHE A 136 16.34 11.09 6.01
N LYS A 137 17.40 11.84 5.68
CA LYS A 137 18.77 11.31 5.62
C LYS A 137 19.25 10.66 6.93
N TRP A 138 18.72 11.08 8.05
CA TRP A 138 19.10 10.70 9.42
C TRP A 138 18.27 9.55 10.00
N ILE A 139 17.26 9.10 9.29
CA ILE A 139 16.25 8.16 9.80
C ILE A 139 16.38 6.84 9.04
N PRO A 140 16.07 5.69 9.69
CA PRO A 140 16.22 4.39 9.09
C PRO A 140 15.49 4.22 7.78
N PHE A 141 15.97 3.28 7.02
CA PHE A 141 15.64 2.87 5.66
C PHE A 141 14.15 2.93 5.24
N GLU A 142 13.22 2.67 6.16
CA GLU A 142 11.76 2.62 5.88
C GLU A 142 11.21 3.95 5.36
N LEU A 143 11.53 5.05 6.05
CA LEU A 143 11.05 6.39 5.71
C LEU A 143 11.62 6.90 4.37
N PRO A 144 12.95 6.85 4.12
CA PRO A 144 13.49 7.25 2.83
C PRO A 144 12.96 6.41 1.67
N ALA A 145 12.81 5.09 1.85
CA ALA A 145 12.33 4.20 0.81
C ALA A 145 10.84 4.44 0.52
N GLY A 146 10.01 4.57 1.56
CA GLY A 146 8.60 4.88 1.46
C GLY A 146 8.37 6.24 0.80
N PHE A 147 9.07 7.27 1.23
CA PHE A 147 8.94 8.61 0.68
C PHE A 147 9.30 8.67 -0.81
N ARG A 148 10.40 8.04 -1.23
CA ARG A 148 10.79 7.97 -2.65
C ARG A 148 9.72 7.34 -3.54
N LYS A 149 8.98 6.37 -3.00
CA LYS A 149 7.91 5.68 -3.72
C LYS A 149 6.62 6.50 -3.79
N SER A 150 6.36 7.35 -2.78
CA SER A 150 5.06 8.00 -2.57
C SER A 150 5.12 9.53 -2.53
N TRP A 151 6.25 10.16 -2.92
CA TRP A 151 6.43 11.62 -2.86
C TRP A 151 5.31 12.41 -3.56
N TRP A 152 4.77 11.84 -4.65
CA TRP A 152 3.68 12.46 -5.40
C TRP A 152 2.39 12.58 -4.59
N ILE A 153 2.15 11.70 -3.61
CA ILE A 153 0.96 11.77 -2.73
C ILE A 153 1.07 13.01 -1.84
N PHE A 154 2.28 13.34 -1.37
CA PHE A 154 2.49 14.56 -0.58
C PHE A 154 2.29 15.82 -1.43
N ALA A 155 2.67 15.79 -2.72
CA ALA A 155 2.37 16.87 -3.65
C ALA A 155 0.84 17.07 -3.82
N VAL A 156 0.09 15.96 -3.96
CA VAL A 156 -1.38 15.99 -3.98
C VAL A 156 -1.94 16.52 -2.66
N ALA A 157 -1.42 16.09 -1.52
CA ALA A 157 -1.86 16.58 -0.21
C ALA A 157 -1.63 18.10 -0.07
N VAL A 158 -0.47 18.61 -0.48
CA VAL A 158 -0.21 20.06 -0.49
C VAL A 158 -1.17 20.79 -1.43
N PHE A 159 -1.44 20.24 -2.61
CA PHE A 159 -2.41 20.82 -3.54
C PHE A 159 -3.83 20.87 -2.93
N LEU A 160 -4.28 19.79 -2.29
CA LEU A 160 -5.58 19.76 -1.60
C LEU A 160 -5.64 20.76 -0.45
N LEU A 161 -4.56 20.91 0.31
CA LEU A 161 -4.46 21.90 1.39
C LEU A 161 -4.62 23.32 0.86
N VAL A 162 -3.85 23.67 -0.18
CA VAL A 162 -3.91 25.02 -0.80
C VAL A 162 -5.31 25.29 -1.36
N LYS A 163 -5.91 24.31 -2.06
CA LYS A 163 -7.29 24.46 -2.57
C LYS A 163 -8.32 24.56 -1.45
N GLY A 164 -8.17 23.78 -0.38
CA GLY A 164 -9.04 23.83 0.79
C GLY A 164 -9.05 25.22 1.43
N ILE A 165 -7.89 25.85 1.56
CA ILE A 165 -7.76 27.21 2.08
C ILE A 165 -8.38 28.23 1.11
N GLN A 166 -8.09 28.14 -0.20
CA GLN A 166 -8.63 29.05 -1.22
C GLN A 166 -10.16 29.07 -1.27
N VAL A 167 -10.80 27.90 -1.12
CA VAL A 167 -12.28 27.78 -1.14
C VAL A 167 -12.91 27.79 0.26
N ASN A 168 -12.11 28.11 1.29
CA ASN A 168 -12.52 28.11 2.70
C ASN A 168 -13.21 26.79 3.13
N ASN A 169 -12.69 25.65 2.66
CA ASN A 169 -13.22 24.33 2.96
C ASN A 169 -12.29 23.58 3.94
N PHE A 170 -12.65 23.57 5.21
CA PHE A 170 -11.94 22.86 6.27
C PHE A 170 -11.81 21.35 5.98
N GLY A 171 -12.89 20.71 5.50
CA GLY A 171 -12.90 19.27 5.22
C GLY A 171 -11.85 18.86 4.19
N LEU A 172 -11.63 19.67 3.16
CA LEU A 172 -10.62 19.44 2.13
C LEU A 172 -9.20 19.61 2.69
N SER A 173 -8.99 20.63 3.54
CA SER A 173 -7.71 20.84 4.22
C SER A 173 -7.40 19.74 5.22
N LEU A 174 -8.40 19.23 5.94
CA LEU A 174 -8.27 18.11 6.86
C LEU A 174 -7.97 16.80 6.10
N ALA A 175 -8.62 16.57 4.95
CA ALA A 175 -8.34 15.41 4.10
C ALA A 175 -6.88 15.38 3.62
N ALA A 176 -6.28 16.54 3.32
CA ALA A 176 -4.87 16.65 2.97
C ALA A 176 -3.95 16.18 4.13
N LEU A 177 -4.29 16.57 5.37
CA LEU A 177 -3.55 16.16 6.57
C LEU A 177 -3.67 14.64 6.79
N VAL A 178 -4.90 14.11 6.74
CA VAL A 178 -5.17 12.67 6.90
C VAL A 178 -4.47 11.86 5.81
N LEU A 179 -4.51 12.29 4.54
CA LEU A 179 -3.83 11.63 3.43
C LEU A 179 -2.32 11.52 3.67
N SER A 180 -1.71 12.59 4.17
CA SER A 180 -0.28 12.60 4.51
C SER A 180 0.05 11.64 5.64
N GLN A 181 -0.79 11.58 6.69
CA GLN A 181 -0.61 10.64 7.81
C GLN A 181 -0.77 9.18 7.36
N LEU A 182 -1.82 8.85 6.60
CA LEU A 182 -2.05 7.50 6.09
C LEU A 182 -0.90 7.03 5.18
N THR A 183 -0.35 7.94 4.37
CA THR A 183 0.83 7.64 3.56
C THR A 183 2.03 7.30 4.42
N MET A 184 2.29 8.06 5.48
CA MET A 184 3.39 7.78 6.43
C MET A 184 3.20 6.46 7.19
N ILE A 185 1.96 6.15 7.60
CA ILE A 185 1.61 4.87 8.25
C ILE A 185 1.91 3.69 7.31
N SER A 186 1.61 3.84 6.02
CA SER A 186 1.82 2.77 5.02
C SER A 186 3.29 2.36 4.87
N PHE A 187 4.25 3.23 5.21
CA PHE A 187 5.68 2.91 5.16
C PHE A 187 6.09 1.82 6.16
N TYR A 188 5.30 1.64 7.20
CA TYR A 188 5.53 0.63 8.24
C TYR A 188 4.68 -0.63 8.07
N ALA A 189 3.92 -0.77 6.96
CA ALA A 189 3.05 -1.92 6.74
C ALA A 189 3.82 -3.23 6.48
N LEU A 190 4.98 -3.15 5.84
CA LEU A 190 5.77 -4.32 5.46
C LEU A 190 6.84 -4.65 6.49
N PRO A 191 7.07 -5.94 6.81
CA PRO A 191 8.14 -6.36 7.68
C PRO A 191 9.52 -6.11 7.05
N GLU A 192 10.49 -5.82 7.89
CA GLU A 192 11.90 -5.73 7.50
C GLU A 192 12.52 -7.12 7.45
N MET A 193 13.66 -7.26 6.76
CA MET A 193 14.46 -8.48 6.87
C MET A 193 15.00 -8.62 8.31
N ILE A 194 15.06 -9.84 8.81
CA ILE A 194 15.52 -10.17 10.17
C ILE A 194 16.89 -9.53 10.48
N TYR A 195 17.76 -9.48 9.48
CA TYR A 195 19.10 -8.86 9.60
C TYR A 195 19.05 -7.40 10.05
N TYR A 196 18.11 -6.60 9.52
CA TYR A 196 17.97 -5.19 9.89
C TYR A 196 17.45 -4.99 11.32
N VAL A 197 16.71 -5.95 11.85
CA VAL A 197 16.27 -5.93 13.25
C VAL A 197 17.41 -6.36 14.17
N TRP A 198 18.11 -7.42 13.81
CA TRP A 198 19.20 -7.98 14.60
C TRP A 198 20.41 -7.03 14.77
N ILE A 199 20.73 -6.23 13.74
CA ILE A 199 21.87 -5.29 13.75
C ILE A 199 21.76 -4.21 14.85
N TYR A 200 20.55 -3.93 15.33
CA TYR A 200 20.35 -2.97 16.42
C TYR A 200 20.89 -3.47 17.78
N ALA A 201 21.06 -4.78 17.97
CA ALA A 201 21.58 -5.42 19.20
C ALA A 201 20.99 -4.83 20.49
N ARG A 202 19.69 -4.56 20.51
CA ARG A 202 18.96 -3.96 21.63
C ARG A 202 17.91 -4.93 22.16
N ARG A 203 17.60 -4.84 23.46
CA ARG A 203 16.43 -5.54 24.02
C ARG A 203 15.14 -5.11 23.32
N PRO A 204 14.12 -5.98 23.22
CA PRO A 204 12.89 -5.71 22.48
C PRO A 204 12.16 -4.42 22.85
N GLY A 205 11.99 -4.12 24.14
CA GLY A 205 11.32 -2.89 24.59
C GLY A 205 12.01 -1.60 24.12
N PRO A 206 13.31 -1.39 24.45
CA PRO A 206 14.10 -0.27 23.95
C PRO A 206 14.17 -0.19 22.43
N PHE A 207 14.18 -1.33 21.73
CA PHE A 207 14.15 -1.36 20.27
C PHE A 207 12.82 -0.80 19.72
N LEU A 208 11.67 -1.26 20.21
CA LEU A 208 10.36 -0.79 19.80
C LEU A 208 10.19 0.71 20.08
N PHE A 209 10.59 1.16 21.26
CA PHE A 209 10.53 2.58 21.61
C PHE A 209 11.39 3.44 20.68
N HIS A 210 12.60 2.97 20.34
CA HIS A 210 13.48 3.66 19.40
C HIS A 210 12.84 3.78 18.01
N LYS A 211 12.22 2.68 17.49
CA LYS A 211 11.52 2.68 16.21
C LYS A 211 10.33 3.64 16.20
N ILE A 212 9.51 3.63 17.25
CA ILE A 212 8.37 4.54 17.39
C ILE A 212 8.84 6.00 17.44
N ARG A 213 9.89 6.31 18.23
CA ARG A 213 10.44 7.67 18.31
C ARG A 213 10.92 8.18 16.95
N LEU A 214 11.64 7.35 16.20
CA LEU A 214 12.10 7.74 14.85
C LEU A 214 10.94 7.94 13.87
N ALA A 215 9.89 7.10 13.96
CA ALA A 215 8.69 7.24 13.16
C ALA A 215 7.93 8.54 13.48
N TRP A 216 7.83 8.86 14.77
CA TRP A 216 7.24 10.13 15.21
C TRP A 216 8.01 11.36 14.72
N LEU A 217 9.34 11.32 14.78
CA LEU A 217 10.18 12.40 14.22
C LEU A 217 9.95 12.56 12.71
N GLY A 218 9.89 11.45 11.97
CA GLY A 218 9.61 11.49 10.53
C GLY A 218 8.21 11.99 10.22
N LEU A 219 7.20 11.54 10.97
CA LEU A 219 5.82 12.02 10.85
C LEU A 219 5.74 13.52 11.12
N SER A 220 6.38 13.99 12.22
CA SER A 220 6.39 15.41 12.61
C SER A 220 6.93 16.31 11.50
N LEU A 221 7.99 15.88 10.82
CA LEU A 221 8.63 16.69 9.77
C LEU A 221 7.67 17.06 8.63
N ILE A 222 6.70 16.20 8.34
CA ILE A 222 5.71 16.42 7.27
C ILE A 222 4.40 16.96 7.84
N THR A 223 3.87 16.31 8.88
CA THR A 223 2.49 16.57 9.30
C THR A 223 2.35 17.80 10.21
N VAL A 224 3.41 18.16 10.96
CA VAL A 224 3.36 19.38 11.80
C VAL A 224 3.28 20.65 10.96
N PRO A 225 4.12 20.86 9.92
CA PRO A 225 3.96 22.05 9.07
C PRO A 225 2.57 22.13 8.41
N LEU A 226 2.07 21.01 7.88
CA LEU A 226 0.74 20.96 7.27
C LEU A 226 -0.36 21.26 8.31
N GLY A 227 -0.26 20.67 9.50
CA GLY A 227 -1.20 20.86 10.59
C GLY A 227 -1.21 22.29 11.12
N LEU A 228 -0.05 22.94 11.23
CA LEU A 228 0.04 24.35 11.62
C LEU A 228 -0.67 25.24 10.59
N VAL A 229 -0.46 24.99 9.29
CA VAL A 229 -1.15 25.74 8.23
C VAL A 229 -2.67 25.56 8.35
N VAL A 230 -3.17 24.34 8.61
CA VAL A 230 -4.61 24.10 8.83
C VAL A 230 -5.12 24.85 10.06
N ILE A 231 -4.42 24.80 11.18
CA ILE A 231 -4.79 25.44 12.45
C ILE A 231 -4.86 26.97 12.29
N PHE A 232 -3.87 27.57 11.65
CA PHE A 232 -3.86 29.02 11.43
C PHE A 232 -4.92 29.48 10.42
N SER A 233 -5.26 28.65 9.43
CA SER A 233 -6.30 28.98 8.44
C SER A 233 -7.72 28.77 8.99
N PHE A 234 -7.90 27.84 9.94
CA PHE A 234 -9.21 27.48 10.52
C PHE A 234 -9.14 27.43 12.06
N PRO A 235 -8.94 28.55 12.75
CA PRO A 235 -8.74 28.58 14.20
C PRO A 235 -9.93 28.04 14.99
N GLU A 236 -11.15 28.20 14.48
CA GLU A 236 -12.38 27.65 15.09
C GLU A 236 -12.37 26.12 15.17
N GLN A 237 -11.61 25.45 14.29
CA GLN A 237 -11.52 23.99 14.18
C GLN A 237 -10.22 23.43 14.81
N LEU A 238 -9.56 24.20 15.67
CA LEU A 238 -8.29 23.86 16.31
C LEU A 238 -8.35 22.50 17.02
N ALA A 239 -9.43 22.25 17.77
CA ALA A 239 -9.58 21.01 18.53
C ALA A 239 -9.62 19.77 17.63
N VAL A 240 -10.33 19.85 16.49
CA VAL A 240 -10.42 18.75 15.52
C VAL A 240 -9.08 18.52 14.83
N SER A 241 -8.41 19.60 14.41
CA SER A 241 -7.10 19.54 13.76
C SER A 241 -6.04 18.93 14.68
N ALA A 242 -6.01 19.36 15.96
CA ALA A 242 -5.11 18.81 16.97
C ALA A 242 -5.41 17.33 17.27
N ALA A 243 -6.69 16.96 17.38
CA ALA A 243 -7.09 15.58 17.59
C ALA A 243 -6.63 14.65 16.44
N ILE A 244 -6.80 15.08 15.19
CA ILE A 244 -6.33 14.32 14.02
C ILE A 244 -4.80 14.19 14.01
N LEU A 245 -4.05 15.24 14.37
CA LEU A 245 -2.60 15.14 14.51
C LEU A 245 -2.21 14.09 15.56
N ILE A 246 -2.79 14.14 16.75
CA ILE A 246 -2.51 13.20 17.83
C ILE A 246 -2.86 11.76 17.41
N LEU A 247 -4.01 11.57 16.79
CA LEU A 247 -4.43 10.26 16.28
C LEU A 247 -3.42 9.69 15.28
N GLY A 248 -2.85 10.51 14.41
CA GLY A 248 -1.80 10.09 13.48
C GLY A 248 -0.59 9.50 14.19
N TYR A 249 -0.12 10.08 15.30
CA TYR A 249 0.98 9.55 16.10
C TYR A 249 0.62 8.21 16.75
N LEU A 250 -0.60 8.09 17.27
CA LEU A 250 -1.09 6.84 17.85
C LEU A 250 -1.21 5.74 16.79
N PHE A 251 -1.74 6.05 15.62
CA PHE A 251 -1.84 5.10 14.52
C PHE A 251 -0.49 4.61 14.02
N VAL A 252 0.51 5.50 13.87
CA VAL A 252 1.87 5.08 13.49
C VAL A 252 2.49 4.17 14.55
N ALA A 253 2.34 4.50 15.83
CA ALA A 253 2.83 3.64 16.93
C ALA A 253 2.16 2.27 16.89
N THR A 254 0.82 2.24 16.75
CA THR A 254 0.05 0.98 16.66
C THR A 254 0.46 0.16 15.45
N MET A 255 0.68 0.80 14.29
CA MET A 255 1.13 0.10 13.07
C MET A 255 2.49 -0.55 13.24
N ILE A 256 3.45 0.13 13.87
CA ILE A 256 4.77 -0.42 14.19
C ILE A 256 4.63 -1.62 15.14
N LEU A 257 3.84 -1.50 16.20
CA LEU A 257 3.62 -2.60 17.15
C LEU A 257 2.90 -3.78 16.50
N ALA A 258 1.90 -3.54 15.65
CA ALA A 258 1.21 -4.56 14.87
C ALA A 258 2.16 -5.29 13.92
N LYS A 259 3.05 -4.57 13.22
CA LYS A 259 4.10 -5.14 12.38
C LYS A 259 4.99 -6.10 13.17
N TYR A 260 5.51 -5.67 14.31
CA TYR A 260 6.42 -6.49 15.11
C TYR A 260 5.70 -7.58 15.92
N SER A 261 4.38 -7.49 16.13
CA SER A 261 3.61 -8.56 16.75
C SER A 261 3.46 -9.80 15.85
N ALA A 262 3.56 -9.63 14.53
CA ALA A 262 3.55 -10.72 13.55
C ALA A 262 4.96 -11.11 13.07
N PHE A 263 5.98 -10.30 13.38
CA PHE A 263 7.34 -10.47 12.88
C PHE A 263 7.91 -11.89 13.14
N PRO A 264 8.63 -12.53 12.21
CA PRO A 264 9.12 -12.01 10.92
C PRO A 264 8.12 -12.11 9.76
N ARG A 265 6.90 -12.57 10.01
CA ARG A 265 5.82 -12.69 9.00
C ARG A 265 5.14 -11.34 8.79
N GLU A 266 4.37 -11.25 7.71
CA GLU A 266 3.47 -10.12 7.49
C GLU A 266 2.30 -10.15 8.48
N MET A 267 1.66 -8.99 8.70
CA MET A 267 0.45 -8.91 9.52
C MET A 267 -0.62 -9.86 8.99
N SER A 268 -1.22 -10.63 9.89
CA SER A 268 -2.37 -11.46 9.55
C SER A 268 -3.60 -10.61 9.22
N VAL A 269 -4.51 -11.16 8.39
CA VAL A 269 -5.76 -10.46 8.04
C VAL A 269 -6.57 -10.03 9.27
N PRO A 270 -6.74 -10.86 10.33
CA PRO A 270 -7.40 -10.42 11.53
C PRO A 270 -6.76 -9.20 12.20
N GLN A 271 -5.41 -9.13 12.26
CA GLN A 271 -4.70 -7.98 12.81
C GLN A 271 -4.91 -6.72 11.95
N ALA A 272 -4.87 -6.87 10.62
CA ALA A 272 -5.13 -5.78 9.69
C ALA A 272 -6.57 -5.28 9.78
N LEU A 273 -7.55 -6.19 9.95
CA LEU A 273 -8.96 -5.83 10.17
C LEU A 273 -9.15 -5.07 11.49
N LEU A 274 -8.54 -5.55 12.58
CA LEU A 274 -8.58 -4.84 13.86
C LEU A 274 -8.00 -3.43 13.74
N PHE A 275 -6.85 -3.30 13.05
CA PHE A 275 -6.25 -1.99 12.78
C PHE A 275 -7.20 -1.11 11.95
N GLY A 276 -7.82 -1.63 10.90
CA GLY A 276 -8.82 -0.93 10.08
C GLY A 276 -10.04 -0.48 10.88
N LEU A 277 -10.56 -1.34 11.75
CA LEU A 277 -11.68 -1.01 12.65
C LEU A 277 -11.33 0.13 13.62
N SER A 278 -10.07 0.23 14.06
CA SER A 278 -9.64 1.32 14.94
C SER A 278 -9.68 2.69 14.26
N VAL A 279 -9.68 2.76 12.93
CA VAL A 279 -9.88 4.01 12.19
C VAL A 279 -11.32 4.53 12.36
N TRP A 280 -12.30 3.63 12.40
CA TRP A 280 -13.71 3.98 12.64
C TRP A 280 -13.99 4.24 14.11
N PHE A 281 -13.32 3.53 15.01
CA PHE A 281 -13.48 3.66 16.44
C PHE A 281 -12.13 3.86 17.15
N PRO A 282 -11.58 5.09 17.15
CA PRO A 282 -10.27 5.41 17.70
C PRO A 282 -10.01 4.96 19.15
N PRO A 283 -10.99 4.94 20.07
CA PRO A 283 -10.76 4.43 21.43
C PRO A 283 -10.23 2.99 21.49
N MET A 284 -10.44 2.19 20.44
CA MET A 284 -9.88 0.84 20.30
C MET A 284 -8.34 0.81 20.35
N LEU A 285 -7.68 1.91 19.94
CA LEU A 285 -6.22 2.04 20.03
C LEU A 285 -5.69 1.86 21.45
N LEU A 286 -6.45 2.28 22.46
CA LEU A 286 -6.06 2.14 23.87
C LEU A 286 -5.90 0.68 24.27
N ILE A 287 -6.69 -0.21 23.69
CA ILE A 287 -6.61 -1.66 23.92
C ILE A 287 -5.54 -2.28 23.01
N MET A 288 -5.48 -1.86 21.75
CA MET A 288 -4.58 -2.47 20.77
C MET A 288 -3.11 -2.18 21.06
N LEU A 289 -2.78 -0.96 21.52
CA LEU A 289 -1.40 -0.58 21.85
C LEU A 289 -0.75 -1.54 22.85
N PRO A 290 -1.31 -1.80 24.05
CA PRO A 290 -0.71 -2.72 25.00
C PRO A 290 -0.72 -4.17 24.52
N VAL A 291 -1.75 -4.62 23.82
CA VAL A 291 -1.84 -5.99 23.28
C VAL A 291 -0.74 -6.23 22.24
N PHE A 292 -0.64 -5.36 21.24
CA PHE A 292 0.39 -5.51 20.20
C PHE A 292 1.80 -5.30 20.77
N TYR A 293 1.98 -4.43 21.76
CA TYR A 293 3.26 -4.28 22.45
C TYR A 293 3.72 -5.58 23.11
N GLN A 294 2.85 -6.23 23.89
CA GLN A 294 3.19 -7.49 24.55
C GLN A 294 3.51 -8.60 23.53
N GLN A 295 2.71 -8.69 22.45
CA GLN A 295 2.96 -9.66 21.39
C GLN A 295 4.27 -9.37 20.66
N ALA A 296 4.57 -8.11 20.34
CA ALA A 296 5.79 -7.69 19.67
C ALA A 296 7.02 -8.02 20.53
N VAL A 297 6.99 -7.75 21.84
CA VAL A 297 8.07 -8.09 22.77
C VAL A 297 8.30 -9.61 22.79
N ARG A 298 7.23 -10.42 22.85
CA ARG A 298 7.35 -11.89 22.81
C ARG A 298 8.02 -12.40 21.53
N GLN A 299 7.61 -11.87 20.37
CA GLN A 299 8.17 -12.27 19.08
C GLN A 299 9.63 -11.84 18.94
N LEU A 300 9.96 -10.64 19.37
CA LEU A 300 11.32 -10.10 19.29
C LEU A 300 12.29 -10.76 20.26
N ASN A 301 11.84 -11.28 21.41
CA ASN A 301 12.69 -12.03 22.36
C ASN A 301 13.29 -13.31 21.73
N ALA A 302 12.68 -13.86 20.68
CA ALA A 302 13.24 -14.99 19.94
C ALA A 302 14.39 -14.61 18.99
N ILE A 303 14.59 -13.31 18.74
CA ILE A 303 15.51 -12.80 17.71
C ILE A 303 16.55 -11.86 18.30
N LEU A 304 16.16 -11.04 19.28
CA LEU A 304 17.03 -10.06 19.93
C LEU A 304 17.51 -10.59 21.28
N PRO A 305 18.73 -10.19 21.69
CA PRO A 305 19.31 -10.60 22.99
C PRO A 305 18.57 -10.01 24.19
#